data_1882ebccfbfc58736057e2e05fab5d62
#
_entry.id   1882ebccfbfc58736057e2e05fab5d62
#
_cell.length_a   1.000
_cell.length_b   1.000
_cell.length_c   1.000
_cell.angle_alpha   90.00
_cell.angle_beta   90.00
_cell.angle_gamma   90.00
#
_symmetry.space_group_name_H-M   'P 1'
#
loop_
_entity.id
_entity.type
_entity.pdbx_description
1 polymer ?
#
loop_
_entity_poly.entity_id
_entity_poly.type
_entity_poly.pdbx_seq_one_letter_code
_entity_poly.pdbx_strand_id
1 'polypeptide(L)'
;MALKRFTIDGYGQIELNQCAFRRDGRIEAQCALYDKEFAKNQAEYVGGKIYAENGMILAVDNINRVVRLPGAEAADLPLAINYSTEHLYDERHQGLKDFYLPAGTFYPRLGYLSRGDKFTTNCLCYEDTEFTDDETLIKALENIKEVKIYGKHSTLGAIQLTKNKTDAEMLVVKYYTMPDGQPGVKFQVL
;
A
#
# COMPACT_ATOMS: atom_id res chain seq x y z
N MET A 1 10.54 -10.91 13.70
CA MET A 1 9.10 -10.87 13.44
C MET A 1 8.95 -10.92 11.93
N ALA A 2 8.19 -11.87 11.42
CA ALA A 2 7.96 -12.01 10.00
C ALA A 2 6.69 -11.22 9.61
N LEU A 3 6.77 -10.40 8.56
CA LEU A 3 5.60 -9.77 7.95
C LEU A 3 4.92 -10.79 7.04
N LYS A 4 3.63 -10.96 7.24
CA LYS A 4 2.76 -11.77 6.36
C LYS A 4 1.89 -10.86 5.51
N ARG A 5 1.80 -11.17 4.21
CA ARG A 5 0.86 -10.48 3.34
C ARG A 5 -0.55 -10.97 3.61
N PHE A 6 -1.49 -10.05 3.64
CA PHE A 6 -2.91 -10.38 3.60
C PHE A 6 -3.26 -11.03 2.24
N THR A 7 -3.98 -12.14 2.28
CA THR A 7 -4.31 -12.91 1.07
C THR A 7 -5.38 -12.20 0.25
N ILE A 8 -5.07 -11.93 -1.01
CA ILE A 8 -5.96 -11.32 -2.00
C ILE A 8 -5.88 -12.08 -3.31
N ASP A 9 -6.88 -11.93 -4.16
CA ASP A 9 -6.84 -12.41 -5.55
C ASP A 9 -6.12 -11.35 -6.42
N GLY A 10 -4.98 -11.71 -7.00
CA GLY A 10 -4.17 -10.82 -7.84
C GLY A 10 -3.28 -9.85 -7.06
N TYR A 11 -3.29 -8.58 -7.46
CA TYR A 11 -2.44 -7.51 -6.94
C TYR A 11 -3.22 -6.52 -6.11
N GLY A 12 -2.51 -5.73 -5.33
CA GLY A 12 -3.08 -4.67 -4.50
C GLY A 12 -3.86 -3.63 -5.30
N GLN A 13 -4.96 -3.20 -4.74
CA GLN A 13 -5.87 -2.21 -5.31
C GLN A 13 -6.02 -1.04 -4.37
N ILE A 14 -6.43 0.11 -4.91
CA ILE A 14 -6.69 1.32 -4.15
C ILE A 14 -7.94 2.05 -4.67
N GLU A 15 -8.73 2.55 -3.73
CA GLU A 15 -9.79 3.54 -3.98
C GLU A 15 -9.45 4.85 -3.27
N LEU A 16 -9.32 5.92 -4.02
CA LEU A 16 -9.07 7.26 -3.48
C LEU A 16 -10.40 7.91 -3.06
N ASN A 17 -10.82 7.67 -1.83
CA ASN A 17 -12.12 8.14 -1.35
C ASN A 17 -12.13 9.66 -1.14
N GLN A 18 -11.12 10.20 -0.45
CA GLN A 18 -10.98 11.63 -0.16
C GLN A 18 -9.50 11.94 0.07
N CYS A 19 -8.77 12.18 -1.01
CA CYS A 19 -7.33 12.47 -0.94
C CYS A 19 -7.04 13.86 -1.52
N ALA A 20 -6.46 14.72 -0.71
CA ALA A 20 -6.17 16.10 -1.06
C ALA A 20 -5.16 16.23 -2.20
N PHE A 21 -4.21 15.30 -2.31
CA PHE A 21 -3.17 15.35 -3.34
C PHE A 21 -3.73 15.36 -4.77
N ARG A 22 -4.89 14.75 -5.02
CA ARG A 22 -5.55 14.79 -6.34
C ARG A 22 -5.97 16.20 -6.72
N ARG A 23 -6.50 16.96 -5.76
CA ARG A 23 -6.95 18.33 -5.96
C ARG A 23 -5.77 19.30 -5.98
N ASP A 24 -4.81 19.08 -5.08
CA ASP A 24 -3.74 20.05 -4.82
C ASP A 24 -2.50 19.80 -5.71
N GLY A 25 -2.51 18.75 -6.55
CA GLY A 25 -1.43 18.44 -7.47
C GLY A 25 -0.15 17.91 -6.80
N ARG A 26 -0.22 17.45 -5.54
CA ARG A 26 0.92 16.86 -4.83
C ARG A 26 1.13 15.41 -5.26
N ILE A 27 1.58 15.27 -6.51
CA ILE A 27 1.76 14.01 -7.20
C ILE A 27 3.20 13.91 -7.69
N GLU A 28 3.79 12.74 -7.53
CA GLU A 28 5.07 12.37 -8.13
C GLU A 28 4.81 11.37 -9.27
N ALA A 29 5.41 11.61 -10.43
CA ALA A 29 5.29 10.75 -11.61
C ALA A 29 6.54 10.78 -12.50
N GLN A 30 7.69 11.24 -11.98
CA GLN A 30 8.94 11.40 -12.72
C GLN A 30 10.07 10.49 -12.22
N CYS A 31 9.86 9.80 -11.10
CA CYS A 31 10.83 8.87 -10.53
C CYS A 31 10.49 7.43 -10.93
N ALA A 32 11.49 6.69 -11.42
CA ALA A 32 11.32 5.29 -11.82
C ALA A 32 11.44 4.34 -10.63
N LEU A 33 10.79 3.19 -10.70
CA LEU A 33 10.96 2.14 -9.68
C LEU A 33 12.42 1.63 -9.66
N TYR A 34 13.00 1.54 -8.47
CA TYR A 34 14.39 1.07 -8.27
C TYR A 34 14.43 -0.46 -8.21
N ASP A 35 14.73 -1.08 -9.34
CA ASP A 35 14.61 -2.52 -9.59
C ASP A 35 15.39 -3.42 -8.62
N LYS A 36 16.61 -3.05 -8.24
CA LYS A 36 17.47 -3.87 -7.36
C LYS A 36 16.85 -4.07 -5.98
N GLU A 37 16.20 -3.05 -5.45
CA GLU A 37 15.58 -3.07 -4.13
C GLU A 37 14.30 -3.88 -4.15
N PHE A 38 13.47 -3.67 -5.15
CA PHE A 38 12.25 -4.45 -5.36
C PHE A 38 12.56 -5.93 -5.58
N ALA A 39 13.57 -6.25 -6.38
CA ALA A 39 14.02 -7.62 -6.60
C ALA A 39 14.41 -8.33 -5.30
N LYS A 40 15.20 -7.67 -4.46
CA LYS A 40 15.72 -8.26 -3.22
C LYS A 40 14.63 -8.50 -2.18
N ASN A 41 13.77 -7.52 -1.95
CA ASN A 41 12.85 -7.53 -0.82
C ASN A 41 11.50 -8.17 -1.11
N GLN A 42 11.08 -8.20 -2.37
CA GLN A 42 9.79 -8.80 -2.74
C GLN A 42 9.86 -10.28 -3.09
N ALA A 43 11.04 -10.85 -3.34
CA ALA A 43 11.18 -12.26 -3.68
C ALA A 43 10.58 -13.20 -2.61
N GLU A 44 10.73 -12.87 -1.33
CA GLU A 44 10.15 -13.62 -0.22
C GLU A 44 8.67 -13.29 0.02
N TYR A 45 8.29 -12.05 -0.25
CA TYR A 45 6.98 -11.51 0.10
C TYR A 45 5.88 -11.88 -0.91
N VAL A 46 6.19 -11.94 -2.19
CA VAL A 46 5.22 -12.14 -3.28
C VAL A 46 5.59 -13.27 -4.24
N GLY A 47 6.31 -14.27 -3.79
CA GLY A 47 6.62 -15.45 -4.60
C GLY A 47 7.54 -15.15 -5.79
N GLY A 48 8.53 -14.28 -5.62
CA GLY A 48 9.56 -13.99 -6.63
C GLY A 48 9.18 -12.96 -7.69
N LYS A 49 8.07 -12.25 -7.52
CA LYS A 49 7.65 -11.19 -8.44
C LYS A 49 8.24 -9.83 -8.04
N ILE A 50 8.72 -9.09 -9.03
CA ILE A 50 9.40 -7.79 -8.87
C ILE A 50 8.48 -6.71 -9.43
N TYR A 51 7.67 -6.09 -8.58
CA TYR A 51 6.70 -5.09 -9.02
C TYR A 51 6.22 -4.18 -7.87
N ALA A 52 5.66 -3.02 -8.21
CA ALA A 52 4.88 -2.21 -7.30
C ALA A 52 3.38 -2.42 -7.54
N GLU A 53 2.61 -2.51 -6.47
CA GLU A 53 1.16 -2.65 -6.47
C GLU A 53 0.49 -1.34 -6.07
N ASN A 54 -0.76 -1.16 -6.47
CA ASN A 54 -1.56 -0.05 -5.97
C ASN A 54 -1.84 -0.21 -4.47
N GLY A 55 -1.82 0.91 -3.76
CA GLY A 55 -1.95 0.92 -2.30
C GLY A 55 -0.63 0.76 -1.55
N MET A 56 0.48 0.48 -2.23
CA MET A 56 1.79 0.51 -1.59
C MET A 56 2.18 1.93 -1.18
N ILE A 57 2.76 2.06 0.02
CA ILE A 57 3.48 3.27 0.46
C ILE A 57 4.93 3.11 0.02
N LEU A 58 5.43 4.06 -0.74
CA LEU A 58 6.76 4.05 -1.34
C LEU A 58 7.52 5.33 -0.98
N ALA A 59 8.85 5.23 -0.91
CA ALA A 59 9.74 6.35 -0.64
C ALA A 59 10.23 6.98 -1.94
N VAL A 60 10.21 8.30 -2.04
CA VAL A 60 10.55 9.05 -3.26
C VAL A 60 11.92 9.71 -3.11
N ASP A 61 12.87 9.24 -3.89
CA ASP A 61 14.22 9.81 -3.98
C ASP A 61 14.30 10.74 -5.20
N ASN A 62 14.02 12.00 -4.97
CA ASN A 62 14.06 13.04 -6.02
C ASN A 62 15.48 13.35 -6.52
N ILE A 63 16.51 13.06 -5.73
CA ILE A 63 17.91 13.31 -6.11
C ILE A 63 18.34 12.30 -7.17
N ASN A 64 18.07 11.02 -6.92
CA ASN A 64 18.41 9.94 -7.85
C ASN A 64 17.30 9.67 -8.86
N ARG A 65 16.13 10.31 -8.72
CA ARG A 65 14.93 10.12 -9.54
C ARG A 65 14.45 8.67 -9.56
N VAL A 66 14.45 8.05 -8.38
CA VAL A 66 13.97 6.67 -8.20
C VAL A 66 12.97 6.59 -7.06
N VAL A 67 12.10 5.61 -7.15
CA VAL A 67 11.15 5.23 -6.09
C VAL A 67 11.65 3.97 -5.42
N ARG A 68 11.74 4.00 -4.10
CA ARG A 68 12.27 2.93 -3.27
C ARG A 68 11.20 2.33 -2.36
N LEU A 69 11.45 1.13 -1.87
CA LEU A 69 10.69 0.61 -0.72
C LEU A 69 11.07 1.39 0.56
N PRO A 70 10.12 1.62 1.48
CA PRO A 70 10.44 2.20 2.78
C PRO A 70 11.40 1.28 3.55
N GLY A 71 12.46 1.84 4.10
CA GLY A 71 13.47 1.08 4.84
C GLY A 71 14.54 1.99 5.41
N ALA A 72 15.56 1.42 6.05
CA ALA A 72 16.60 2.21 6.71
C ALA A 72 17.35 3.16 5.75
N GLU A 73 17.57 2.73 4.50
CA GLU A 73 18.23 3.55 3.47
C GLU A 73 17.31 4.65 2.88
N ALA A 74 16.02 4.59 3.19
CA ALA A 74 15.00 5.53 2.71
C ALA A 74 14.30 6.27 3.85
N ALA A 75 14.84 6.22 5.07
CA ALA A 75 14.19 6.76 6.28
C ALA A 75 13.95 8.29 6.21
N ASP A 76 14.82 9.02 5.52
CA ASP A 76 14.73 10.48 5.37
C ASP A 76 13.97 10.91 4.10
N LEU A 77 13.47 9.95 3.31
CA LEU A 77 12.77 10.23 2.06
C LEU A 77 11.27 10.44 2.30
N PRO A 78 10.63 11.34 1.55
CA PRO A 78 9.19 11.51 1.63
C PRO A 78 8.46 10.24 1.17
N LEU A 79 7.41 9.88 1.91
CA LEU A 79 6.57 8.72 1.60
C LEU A 79 5.34 9.15 0.80
N ALA A 80 4.96 8.33 -0.18
CA ALA A 80 3.81 8.56 -1.02
C ALA A 80 3.08 7.25 -1.34
N ILE A 81 1.77 7.32 -1.59
CA ILE A 81 0.95 6.14 -1.92
C ILE A 81 0.88 5.92 -3.43
N ASN A 82 1.09 4.68 -3.86
CA ASN A 82 0.96 4.29 -5.27
C ASN A 82 -0.51 4.11 -5.67
N TYR A 83 -0.93 4.85 -6.73
CA TYR A 83 -2.29 4.78 -7.29
C TYR A 83 -2.28 4.75 -8.83
N SER A 84 -1.36 4.01 -9.40
CA SER A 84 -1.04 4.01 -10.85
C SER A 84 -2.12 3.39 -11.75
N THR A 85 -3.21 2.85 -11.22
CA THR A 85 -4.32 2.26 -12.00
C THR A 85 -4.96 3.20 -13.02
N GLU A 86 -4.79 4.52 -12.86
CA GLU A 86 -5.28 5.50 -13.85
C GLU A 86 -4.57 5.40 -15.21
N HIS A 87 -3.51 4.56 -15.33
CA HIS A 87 -2.80 4.29 -16.58
C HIS A 87 -3.33 3.08 -17.36
N LEU A 88 -4.34 2.39 -16.87
CA LEU A 88 -4.95 1.27 -17.58
C LEU A 88 -5.87 1.79 -18.70
N TYR A 89 -5.42 1.60 -19.94
CA TYR A 89 -6.19 1.94 -21.14
C TYR A 89 -7.01 0.76 -21.72
N ASP A 90 -6.80 -0.45 -21.22
CA ASP A 90 -7.49 -1.64 -21.74
C ASP A 90 -8.20 -2.42 -20.64
N GLU A 91 -9.31 -1.87 -20.18
CA GLU A 91 -10.18 -2.48 -19.17
C GLU A 91 -10.83 -3.81 -19.65
N ARG A 92 -10.76 -4.11 -20.95
CA ARG A 92 -11.36 -5.33 -21.52
C ARG A 92 -10.53 -6.58 -21.26
N HIS A 93 -9.25 -6.42 -20.98
CA HIS A 93 -8.29 -7.53 -20.84
C HIS A 93 -7.65 -7.63 -19.46
N GLN A 94 -7.77 -6.60 -18.60
CA GLN A 94 -7.20 -6.59 -17.26
C GLN A 94 -8.16 -5.94 -16.28
N GLY A 95 -8.53 -6.67 -15.25
CA GLY A 95 -9.21 -6.09 -14.10
C GLY A 95 -8.24 -5.29 -13.22
N LEU A 96 -8.75 -4.49 -12.30
CA LEU A 96 -7.92 -3.74 -11.34
C LEU A 96 -6.97 -4.65 -10.55
N LYS A 97 -7.39 -5.86 -10.25
CA LYS A 97 -6.60 -6.89 -9.56
C LYS A 97 -5.42 -7.44 -10.36
N ASP A 98 -5.40 -7.23 -11.67
CA ASP A 98 -4.34 -7.73 -12.56
C ASP A 98 -3.27 -6.68 -12.81
N PHE A 99 -3.46 -5.46 -12.30
CA PHE A 99 -2.56 -4.34 -12.54
C PHE A 99 -1.38 -4.33 -11.58
N TYR A 100 -0.19 -4.28 -12.13
CA TYR A 100 1.07 -4.08 -11.42
C TYR A 100 2.05 -3.27 -12.27
N LEU A 101 3.03 -2.65 -11.63
CA LEU A 101 4.13 -1.96 -12.30
C LEU A 101 5.42 -2.78 -12.15
N PRO A 102 6.01 -3.28 -13.26
CA PRO A 102 7.32 -3.91 -13.21
C PRO A 102 8.39 -2.92 -12.76
N ALA A 103 9.40 -3.42 -12.04
CA ALA A 103 10.53 -2.61 -11.65
C ALA A 103 11.39 -2.18 -12.87
N GLY A 104 12.08 -1.06 -12.73
CA GLY A 104 13.14 -0.60 -13.63
C GLY A 104 12.73 0.53 -14.59
N THR A 105 11.71 0.34 -15.40
CA THR A 105 11.40 1.29 -16.50
C THR A 105 10.11 2.06 -16.33
N PHE A 106 9.28 1.70 -15.36
CA PHE A 106 7.97 2.30 -15.19
C PHE A 106 7.98 3.36 -14.11
N TYR A 107 7.28 4.45 -14.39
CA TYR A 107 7.11 5.58 -13.49
C TYR A 107 5.77 5.43 -12.74
N PRO A 108 5.79 5.10 -11.46
CA PRO A 108 4.56 5.03 -10.68
C PRO A 108 3.94 6.41 -10.54
N ARG A 109 2.62 6.46 -10.46
CA ARG A 109 1.91 7.66 -10.04
C ARG A 109 1.70 7.60 -8.53
N LEU A 110 2.35 8.51 -7.82
CA LEU A 110 2.38 8.54 -6.37
C LEU A 110 1.69 9.80 -5.85
N GLY A 111 0.92 9.66 -4.78
CA GLY A 111 0.26 10.77 -4.10
C GLY A 111 0.84 10.98 -2.71
N TYR A 112 1.24 12.23 -2.39
CA TYR A 112 1.67 12.59 -1.05
C TYR A 112 0.46 12.76 -0.13
N LEU A 113 0.30 11.82 0.80
CA LEU A 113 -0.80 11.80 1.75
C LEU A 113 -0.69 12.97 2.75
N SER A 114 -1.85 13.44 3.18
CA SER A 114 -1.99 14.47 4.20
C SER A 114 -2.94 14.03 5.30
N ARG A 115 -2.77 14.64 6.47
CA ARG A 115 -3.67 14.43 7.59
C ARG A 115 -5.13 14.64 7.18
N GLY A 116 -5.95 13.65 7.49
CA GLY A 116 -7.37 13.63 7.15
C GLY A 116 -7.71 12.97 5.81
N ASP A 117 -6.72 12.68 4.95
CA ASP A 117 -6.95 11.93 3.71
C ASP A 117 -7.55 10.55 4.02
N LYS A 118 -8.45 10.11 3.14
CA LYS A 118 -9.09 8.80 3.26
C LYS A 118 -8.97 8.03 1.96
N PHE A 119 -8.58 6.79 2.08
CA PHE A 119 -8.50 5.84 0.96
C PHE A 119 -8.82 4.43 1.43
N THR A 120 -9.11 3.54 0.50
CA THR A 120 -9.34 2.12 0.76
C THR A 120 -8.35 1.30 -0.05
N THR A 121 -7.75 0.29 0.57
CA THR A 121 -6.85 -0.64 -0.14
C THR A 121 -6.92 -2.04 0.47
N ASN A 122 -6.53 -3.04 -0.32
CA ASN A 122 -6.26 -4.41 0.11
C ASN A 122 -4.76 -4.76 0.06
N CYS A 123 -3.90 -3.79 -0.25
CA CYS A 123 -2.45 -3.97 -0.20
C CYS A 123 -1.94 -3.89 1.24
N LEU A 124 -2.16 -4.96 1.99
CA LEU A 124 -1.99 -5.04 3.44
C LEU A 124 -0.99 -6.12 3.83
N CYS A 125 -0.37 -5.92 4.98
CA CYS A 125 0.42 -6.94 5.68
C CYS A 125 0.22 -6.81 7.19
N TYR A 126 0.69 -7.78 7.94
CA TYR A 126 0.63 -7.82 9.39
C TYR A 126 1.79 -8.65 9.97
N GLU A 127 2.08 -8.46 11.24
CA GLU A 127 3.03 -9.30 11.96
C GLU A 127 2.34 -10.54 12.53
N ASP A 128 2.99 -11.70 12.42
CA ASP A 128 2.51 -12.97 12.94
C ASP A 128 2.36 -13.00 14.47
N THR A 129 3.03 -12.09 15.16
CA THR A 129 2.92 -11.88 16.61
C THR A 129 1.63 -11.14 17.03
N GLU A 130 1.06 -10.33 16.15
CA GLU A 130 -0.19 -9.60 16.42
C GLU A 130 -1.42 -10.32 15.89
N PHE A 131 -1.29 -10.92 14.69
CA PHE A 131 -2.36 -11.68 14.03
C PHE A 131 -1.77 -12.98 13.49
N THR A 132 -2.26 -14.11 13.97
CA THR A 132 -1.72 -15.44 13.60
C THR A 132 -1.96 -15.78 12.12
N ASP A 133 -3.10 -15.32 11.59
CA ASP A 133 -3.58 -15.60 10.24
C ASP A 133 -4.58 -14.53 9.78
N ASP A 134 -4.99 -14.61 8.50
CA ASP A 134 -5.95 -13.70 7.89
C ASP A 134 -7.32 -13.74 8.58
N GLU A 135 -7.76 -14.90 9.07
CA GLU A 135 -9.04 -15.03 9.75
C GLU A 135 -9.08 -14.25 11.06
N THR A 136 -7.99 -14.31 11.84
CA THR A 136 -7.81 -13.54 13.07
C THR A 136 -7.79 -12.04 12.79
N LEU A 137 -7.11 -11.63 11.73
CA LEU A 137 -7.09 -10.25 11.28
C LEU A 137 -8.48 -9.77 10.86
N ILE A 138 -9.21 -10.55 10.05
CA ILE A 138 -10.56 -10.20 9.57
C ILE A 138 -11.52 -10.03 10.76
N LYS A 139 -11.51 -10.94 11.73
CA LYS A 139 -12.32 -10.82 12.96
C LYS A 139 -12.04 -9.54 13.72
N ALA A 140 -10.77 -9.12 13.79
CA ALA A 140 -10.38 -7.87 14.42
C ALA A 140 -10.85 -6.65 13.61
N LEU A 141 -10.77 -6.71 12.27
CA LEU A 141 -11.25 -5.65 11.37
C LEU A 141 -12.78 -5.50 11.40
N GLU A 142 -13.54 -6.57 11.59
CA GLU A 142 -14.99 -6.53 11.77
C GLU A 142 -15.39 -5.85 13.09
N ASN A 143 -14.54 -5.94 14.12
CA ASN A 143 -14.75 -5.41 15.45
C ASN A 143 -13.99 -4.08 15.75
N ILE A 144 -13.70 -3.27 14.73
CA ILE A 144 -12.94 -2.00 14.88
C ILE A 144 -13.57 -0.98 15.82
N LYS A 145 -14.86 -1.14 16.15
CA LYS A 145 -15.53 -0.28 17.14
C LYS A 145 -15.07 -0.58 18.58
N GLU A 146 -14.71 -1.82 18.83
CA GLU A 146 -14.26 -2.30 20.15
C GLU A 146 -12.73 -2.27 20.25
N VAL A 147 -12.03 -2.69 19.18
CA VAL A 147 -10.57 -2.74 19.12
C VAL A 147 -10.09 -1.87 17.99
N LYS A 148 -9.41 -0.78 18.32
CA LYS A 148 -8.82 0.10 17.31
C LYS A 148 -7.65 -0.58 16.62
N ILE A 149 -7.67 -0.55 15.30
CA ILE A 149 -6.59 -1.01 14.43
C ILE A 149 -6.03 0.18 13.69
N TYR A 150 -4.73 0.19 13.54
CA TYR A 150 -3.97 1.25 12.90
C TYR A 150 -3.20 0.70 11.70
N GLY A 151 -2.78 1.61 10.83
CA GLY A 151 -1.87 1.32 9.72
C GLY A 151 -0.58 2.12 9.84
N LYS A 152 0.50 1.53 9.42
CA LYS A 152 1.79 2.18 9.19
C LYS A 152 2.42 1.66 7.91
N HIS A 153 3.39 2.38 7.35
CA HIS A 153 4.18 1.83 6.25
C HIS A 153 5.00 0.63 6.72
N SER A 154 5.29 -0.27 5.82
CA SER A 154 6.19 -1.39 6.04
C SER A 154 7.39 -1.34 5.11
N THR A 155 8.45 -2.03 5.45
CA THR A 155 9.65 -2.18 4.60
C THR A 155 9.37 -2.91 3.27
N LEU A 156 8.20 -3.51 3.15
CA LEU A 156 7.73 -4.20 1.94
C LEU A 156 6.82 -3.33 1.06
N GLY A 157 6.52 -2.11 1.49
CA GLY A 157 5.61 -1.19 0.82
C GLY A 157 4.14 -1.40 1.16
N ALA A 158 3.67 -2.61 1.47
CA ALA A 158 2.30 -2.83 1.91
C ALA A 158 2.01 -2.14 3.25
N ILE A 159 0.77 -1.76 3.49
CA ILE A 159 0.38 -1.14 4.76
C ILE A 159 0.31 -2.21 5.84
N GLN A 160 1.15 -2.06 6.85
CA GLN A 160 1.16 -2.94 8.01
C GLN A 160 0.05 -2.58 8.97
N LEU A 161 -0.84 -3.54 9.25
CA LEU A 161 -1.87 -3.41 10.27
C LEU A 161 -1.31 -3.76 11.64
N THR A 162 -1.67 -2.97 12.65
CA THR A 162 -1.21 -3.13 14.04
C THR A 162 -2.26 -2.65 15.05
N LYS A 163 -2.25 -3.22 16.23
CA LYS A 163 -3.03 -2.75 17.39
C LYS A 163 -2.30 -1.63 18.16
N ASN A 164 -1.02 -1.44 17.87
CA ASN A 164 -0.20 -0.45 18.55
C ASN A 164 -0.36 0.94 17.90
N LYS A 165 -0.66 1.93 18.71
CA LYS A 165 -0.81 3.33 18.29
C LYS A 165 0.52 4.07 18.16
N THR A 166 1.60 3.61 18.78
CA THR A 166 2.83 4.40 18.98
C THR A 166 3.44 4.89 17.67
N ASP A 167 3.47 4.02 16.63
CA ASP A 167 4.06 4.36 15.32
C ASP A 167 2.98 4.43 14.22
N ALA A 168 1.72 4.69 14.64
CA ALA A 168 0.60 4.70 13.71
C ALA A 168 0.58 5.97 12.85
N GLU A 169 0.47 5.80 11.54
CA GLU A 169 0.32 6.87 10.56
C GLU A 169 -1.13 7.02 10.11
N MET A 170 -1.91 5.95 10.27
CA MET A 170 -3.27 5.84 9.78
C MET A 170 -4.15 5.14 10.81
N LEU A 171 -5.43 5.50 10.83
CA LEU A 171 -6.47 4.81 11.59
C LEU A 171 -7.34 4.00 10.63
N VAL A 172 -7.61 2.73 10.96
CA VAL A 172 -8.63 1.95 10.25
C VAL A 172 -10.02 2.49 10.59
N VAL A 173 -10.76 2.91 9.58
CA VAL A 173 -12.10 3.50 9.73
C VAL A 173 -13.19 2.50 9.41
N LYS A 174 -12.96 1.62 8.44
CA LYS A 174 -13.93 0.64 7.98
C LYS A 174 -13.26 -0.54 7.31
N TYR A 175 -13.83 -1.72 7.49
CA TYR A 175 -13.58 -2.92 6.71
C TYR A 175 -14.84 -3.23 5.90
N TYR A 176 -14.70 -3.53 4.61
CA TYR A 176 -15.84 -3.84 3.74
C TYR A 176 -15.40 -4.55 2.46
N THR A 177 -16.36 -5.03 1.69
CA THR A 177 -16.12 -5.60 0.37
C THR A 177 -16.06 -4.50 -0.69
N MET A 178 -14.97 -4.41 -1.43
CA MET A 178 -14.79 -3.49 -2.56
C MET A 178 -15.69 -3.89 -3.75
N PRO A 179 -15.87 -3.02 -4.76
CA PRO A 179 -16.75 -3.29 -5.91
C PRO A 179 -16.42 -4.55 -6.69
N ASP A 180 -15.17 -4.99 -6.69
CA ASP A 180 -14.71 -6.24 -7.33
C ASP A 180 -14.93 -7.50 -6.50
N GLY A 181 -15.57 -7.40 -5.34
CA GLY A 181 -15.86 -8.51 -4.43
C GLY A 181 -14.73 -8.84 -3.45
N GLN A 182 -13.59 -8.15 -3.50
CA GLN A 182 -12.47 -8.39 -2.60
C GLN A 182 -12.59 -7.60 -1.29
N PRO A 183 -11.93 -8.06 -0.20
CA PRO A 183 -11.88 -7.32 1.03
C PRO A 183 -11.09 -6.01 0.87
N GLY A 184 -11.55 -4.94 1.50
CA GLY A 184 -10.89 -3.65 1.51
C GLY A 184 -10.90 -3.00 2.89
N VAL A 185 -9.81 -2.35 3.25
CA VAL A 185 -9.67 -1.60 4.49
C VAL A 185 -9.59 -0.11 4.17
N LYS A 186 -10.52 0.64 4.72
CA LYS A 186 -10.53 2.10 4.63
C LYS A 186 -9.70 2.70 5.76
N PHE A 187 -8.77 3.55 5.37
CA PHE A 187 -7.89 4.30 6.27
C PHE A 187 -8.23 5.78 6.31
N GLN A 188 -7.90 6.40 7.43
CA GLN A 188 -7.77 7.85 7.57
C GLN A 188 -6.37 8.17 8.06
N VAL A 189 -5.67 9.06 7.36
CA VAL A 189 -4.34 9.55 7.74
C VAL A 189 -4.44 10.43 9.01
N LEU A 190 -3.55 10.20 9.98
CA LEU A 190 -3.54 10.82 11.31
C LEU A 190 -2.77 12.15 11.34
#